data_d9f1bab601af13d1ec51b37033ef8da7
#
_entry.id   d9f1bab601af13d1ec51b37033ef8da7
#
_cell.length_a   1.000
_cell.length_b   1.000
_cell.length_c   1.000
_cell.angle_alpha   90.00
_cell.angle_beta   90.00
_cell.angle_gamma   90.00
#
_symmetry.space_group_name_H-M   'P 1'
#
loop_
_entity.id
_entity.type
_entity.pdbx_description
1 polymer ?
#
loop_
_entity_poly.entity_id
_entity_poly.type
_entity_poly.pdbx_seq_one_letter_code
_entity_poly.pdbx_strand_id
1 'polypeptide(L)'
;MKNLSKKAVILSLSLVVVSPLVHKINAQDIEKNREVRYETRKANNLENMTMEEAFPDENFRKVICDKLSILDDGNPIGISQKAIIESTKGLTLGSKSIKNLSGINYFIGLENFSCRGNNLTSLDLSSNINLKELYCNENQLTSLDLSNNRELTTLHCGENNLTDLVIENSKLDELNCRKNNLKSLDITKATNLTTLLCFENELTSLNLSKNQKLKILKCDYNNLNDLDISTNLELQDLNCSFNQLENINLDNNKELVKLICHNNKLQNLNLKNHEKLVKLYCNQEQLSTLNVENCINLEDLTCSRSNLKNLDISSNKNLKYLECVANK
;
A
#
# COMPACT_ATOMS: atom_id res chain seq x y z
N MET A 1 29.91 16.67 -59.59
CA MET A 1 30.78 15.56 -59.17
C MET A 1 30.57 15.34 -57.66
N LYS A 2 30.36 14.09 -57.31
CA LYS A 2 30.28 13.44 -55.97
C LYS A 2 29.01 13.61 -55.15
N ASN A 3 28.17 12.57 -55.34
CA ASN A 3 27.15 12.10 -54.46
C ASN A 3 27.66 11.77 -53.05
N LEU A 4 26.90 12.11 -52.03
CA LEU A 4 26.99 11.50 -50.71
C LEU A 4 25.63 10.88 -50.35
N SER A 5 25.65 9.56 -50.32
CA SER A 5 24.53 8.70 -50.07
C SER A 5 24.08 8.79 -48.59
N LYS A 6 22.79 8.99 -48.37
CA LYS A 6 22.14 8.81 -47.05
C LYS A 6 21.99 7.30 -46.79
N LYS A 7 22.71 6.77 -45.81
CA LYS A 7 22.45 5.44 -45.25
C LYS A 7 21.23 5.51 -44.37
N ALA A 8 20.16 4.85 -44.78
CA ALA A 8 19.02 4.54 -43.94
C ALA A 8 19.39 3.35 -43.02
N VAL A 9 19.28 3.55 -41.72
CA VAL A 9 19.37 2.47 -40.76
C VAL A 9 17.96 1.86 -40.62
N ILE A 10 17.79 0.68 -41.17
CA ILE A 10 16.58 -0.14 -40.99
C ILE A 10 16.77 -0.95 -39.70
N LEU A 11 16.03 -0.61 -38.65
CA LEU A 11 15.86 -1.48 -37.50
C LEU A 11 14.77 -2.51 -37.84
N SER A 12 15.16 -3.77 -37.98
CA SER A 12 14.26 -4.90 -38.12
C SER A 12 13.57 -5.19 -36.79
N LEU A 13 12.26 -4.93 -36.70
CA LEU A 13 11.40 -5.49 -35.64
C LEU A 13 10.99 -6.91 -36.02
N SER A 14 11.40 -7.89 -35.25
CA SER A 14 10.88 -9.25 -35.31
C SER A 14 9.42 -9.26 -34.82
N LEU A 15 8.49 -9.62 -35.69
CA LEU A 15 7.08 -9.84 -35.40
C LEU A 15 6.94 -11.11 -34.57
N VAL A 16 6.48 -10.98 -33.34
CA VAL A 16 5.82 -12.07 -32.61
C VAL A 16 4.32 -11.94 -32.85
N VAL A 17 3.75 -12.90 -33.55
CA VAL A 17 2.32 -12.96 -33.81
C VAL A 17 1.60 -13.42 -32.54
N VAL A 18 0.85 -12.52 -31.89
CA VAL A 18 -0.17 -12.80 -30.91
C VAL A 18 -1.45 -12.11 -31.36
N SER A 19 -2.54 -12.87 -31.40
CA SER A 19 -3.87 -12.70 -31.98
C SER A 19 -4.59 -11.33 -31.85
N PRO A 20 -5.71 -11.07 -32.58
CA PRO A 20 -6.03 -9.76 -33.14
C PRO A 20 -6.88 -8.89 -32.23
N LEU A 21 -6.24 -7.99 -31.51
CA LEU A 21 -6.82 -6.75 -31.01
C LEU A 21 -5.75 -5.65 -31.07
N VAL A 22 -5.20 -5.47 -32.26
CA VAL A 22 -4.36 -4.30 -32.53
C VAL A 22 -5.33 -3.15 -32.81
N HIS A 23 -5.57 -2.30 -31.81
CA HIS A 23 -6.08 -0.95 -32.07
C HIS A 23 -5.08 -0.28 -33.03
N LYS A 24 -5.54 0.05 -34.23
CA LYS A 24 -4.77 0.89 -35.17
C LYS A 24 -4.50 2.22 -34.45
N ILE A 25 -3.28 2.38 -33.93
CA ILE A 25 -2.79 3.69 -33.50
C ILE A 25 -2.76 4.56 -34.72
N ASN A 26 -3.68 5.53 -34.82
CA ASN A 26 -3.76 6.39 -35.98
C ASN A 26 -2.69 7.50 -35.85
N ALA A 27 -2.36 8.15 -36.98
CA ALA A 27 -1.36 9.22 -37.02
C ALA A 27 -1.70 10.39 -36.09
N GLN A 28 -2.99 10.62 -35.79
CA GLN A 28 -3.46 11.66 -34.89
C GLN A 28 -3.14 11.32 -33.42
N ASP A 29 -3.17 10.04 -33.03
CA ASP A 29 -2.80 9.61 -31.67
C ASP A 29 -1.27 9.74 -31.45
N ILE A 30 -0.50 9.53 -32.52
CA ILE A 30 0.97 9.74 -32.50
C ILE A 30 1.30 11.23 -32.41
N GLU A 31 0.56 12.07 -33.13
CA GLU A 31 0.74 13.53 -33.14
C GLU A 31 0.32 14.13 -31.79
N LYS A 32 -0.84 13.72 -31.25
CA LYS A 32 -1.33 14.09 -29.95
C LYS A 32 -0.37 13.67 -28.82
N ASN A 33 0.21 12.47 -28.89
CA ASN A 33 1.24 12.00 -27.98
C ASN A 33 2.58 12.75 -28.15
N ARG A 34 2.89 13.26 -29.36
CA ARG A 34 4.04 14.13 -29.61
C ARG A 34 3.80 15.54 -29.06
N GLU A 35 2.62 16.11 -29.23
CA GLU A 35 2.25 17.40 -28.66
C GLU A 35 2.23 17.33 -27.13
N VAL A 36 1.62 16.29 -26.54
CA VAL A 36 1.66 16.06 -25.08
C VAL A 36 3.10 15.93 -24.57
N ARG A 37 3.97 15.20 -25.28
CA ARG A 37 5.40 15.11 -24.93
C ARG A 37 6.16 16.42 -25.15
N TYR A 38 5.77 17.23 -26.12
CA TYR A 38 6.37 18.53 -26.40
C TYR A 38 5.90 19.58 -25.39
N GLU A 39 4.61 19.59 -25.06
CA GLU A 39 4.03 20.43 -23.98
C GLU A 39 4.58 20.02 -22.61
N THR A 40 4.74 18.73 -22.33
CA THR A 40 5.39 18.22 -21.10
C THR A 40 6.86 18.63 -21.04
N ARG A 41 7.57 18.66 -22.18
CA ARG A 41 8.96 19.17 -22.25
C ARG A 41 9.04 20.70 -22.11
N LYS A 42 8.03 21.44 -22.59
CA LYS A 42 7.95 22.90 -22.44
C LYS A 42 7.55 23.29 -21.01
N ALA A 43 6.67 22.49 -20.37
CA ALA A 43 6.26 22.68 -18.99
C ALA A 43 7.40 22.38 -17.96
N ASN A 44 8.47 21.70 -18.38
CA ASN A 44 9.56 21.29 -17.51
C ASN A 44 10.81 22.20 -17.60
N ASN A 45 10.66 23.44 -18.03
CA ASN A 45 11.82 24.34 -18.04
C ASN A 45 11.93 25.12 -16.72
N LEU A 46 12.25 24.36 -15.63
CA LEU A 46 12.40 24.90 -14.30
C LEU A 46 13.34 26.14 -14.23
N GLU A 47 14.33 26.20 -15.14
CA GLU A 47 15.30 27.30 -15.22
C GLU A 47 14.70 28.66 -15.61
N ASN A 48 13.48 28.68 -16.15
CA ASN A 48 12.81 29.91 -16.56
C ASN A 48 11.69 30.31 -15.56
N MET A 49 11.53 29.58 -14.49
CA MET A 49 10.48 29.81 -13.47
C MET A 49 11.10 30.39 -12.21
N THR A 50 10.39 31.28 -11.56
CA THR A 50 10.70 31.67 -10.18
C THR A 50 10.33 30.52 -9.22
N MET A 51 10.80 30.59 -7.97
CA MET A 51 10.40 29.63 -6.93
C MET A 51 8.88 29.63 -6.71
N GLU A 52 8.24 30.79 -6.79
CA GLU A 52 6.79 30.93 -6.63
C GLU A 52 5.99 30.24 -7.77
N GLU A 53 6.46 30.41 -9.01
CA GLU A 53 5.84 29.75 -10.18
C GLU A 53 6.03 28.24 -10.17
N ALA A 54 7.21 27.76 -9.76
CA ALA A 54 7.52 26.33 -9.70
C ALA A 54 6.82 25.63 -8.52
N PHE A 55 6.69 26.33 -7.39
CA PHE A 55 6.16 25.82 -6.12
C PHE A 55 5.12 26.81 -5.55
N PRO A 56 3.90 26.82 -6.06
CA PRO A 56 2.90 27.84 -5.73
C PRO A 56 2.39 27.77 -4.28
N ASP A 57 2.43 26.60 -3.62
CA ASP A 57 2.10 26.52 -2.18
C ASP A 57 3.22 27.13 -1.36
N GLU A 58 2.91 28.20 -0.63
CA GLU A 58 3.89 28.96 0.16
C GLU A 58 4.57 28.11 1.23
N ASN A 59 3.83 27.23 1.89
CA ASN A 59 4.38 26.35 2.92
C ASN A 59 5.33 25.32 2.30
N PHE A 60 4.96 24.75 1.15
CA PHE A 60 5.83 23.83 0.42
C PHE A 60 7.09 24.55 -0.06
N ARG A 61 6.95 25.70 -0.72
CA ARG A 61 8.07 26.51 -1.20
C ARG A 61 9.04 26.89 -0.08
N LYS A 62 8.52 27.35 1.06
CA LYS A 62 9.34 27.71 2.23
C LYS A 62 10.17 26.51 2.72
N VAL A 63 9.55 25.32 2.83
CA VAL A 63 10.28 24.12 3.28
C VAL A 63 11.36 23.72 2.27
N ILE A 64 11.11 23.84 0.96
CA ILE A 64 12.12 23.58 -0.07
C ILE A 64 13.29 24.58 0.06
N CYS A 65 13.00 25.87 0.16
CA CYS A 65 14.03 26.91 0.31
C CYS A 65 14.89 26.64 1.54
N ASP A 66 14.28 26.38 2.68
CA ASP A 66 14.98 26.09 3.93
C ASP A 66 15.86 24.84 3.83
N LYS A 67 15.29 23.73 3.32
CA LYS A 67 15.98 22.42 3.27
C LYS A 67 17.10 22.36 2.24
N LEU A 68 16.92 23.00 1.11
CA LEU A 68 17.87 22.95 0.00
C LEU A 68 18.77 24.18 -0.05
N SER A 69 18.61 25.13 0.88
CA SER A 69 19.33 26.40 0.91
C SER A 69 19.20 27.17 -0.41
N ILE A 70 17.98 27.20 -0.94
CA ILE A 70 17.63 27.92 -2.17
C ILE A 70 16.95 29.24 -1.77
N LEU A 71 17.36 30.33 -2.39
CA LEU A 71 16.76 31.65 -2.15
C LEU A 71 15.45 31.78 -2.96
N ASP A 72 14.43 32.34 -2.31
CA ASP A 72 13.18 32.77 -2.95
C ASP A 72 13.25 34.30 -3.11
N ASP A 73 14.03 34.75 -4.08
CA ASP A 73 14.36 36.16 -4.31
C ASP A 73 13.63 36.78 -5.51
N GLY A 74 12.66 36.03 -6.06
CA GLY A 74 11.89 36.42 -7.24
C GLY A 74 12.64 36.28 -8.57
N ASN A 75 13.88 35.83 -8.56
CA ASN A 75 14.63 35.54 -9.77
C ASN A 75 14.32 34.14 -10.32
N PRO A 76 14.52 33.89 -11.61
CA PRO A 76 14.41 32.54 -12.19
C PRO A 76 15.40 31.56 -11.52
N ILE A 77 14.94 30.32 -11.36
CA ILE A 77 15.74 29.23 -10.81
C ILE A 77 16.97 28.99 -11.69
N GLY A 78 18.15 29.15 -11.11
CA GLY A 78 19.40 28.93 -11.82
C GLY A 78 19.76 27.46 -12.00
N ILE A 79 20.71 27.18 -12.91
CA ILE A 79 21.19 25.84 -13.24
C ILE A 79 21.60 25.04 -11.98
N SER A 80 22.30 25.68 -11.06
CA SER A 80 22.75 25.02 -9.82
C SER A 80 21.58 24.66 -8.90
N GLN A 81 20.59 25.52 -8.77
CA GLN A 81 19.38 25.28 -7.97
C GLN A 81 18.55 24.15 -8.57
N LYS A 82 18.34 24.15 -9.89
CA LYS A 82 17.70 23.08 -10.63
C LYS A 82 18.41 21.74 -10.39
N ALA A 83 19.74 21.69 -10.50
CA ALA A 83 20.51 20.48 -10.27
C ALA A 83 20.32 19.93 -8.84
N ILE A 84 20.23 20.80 -7.84
CA ILE A 84 19.95 20.42 -6.45
C ILE A 84 18.55 19.82 -6.35
N ILE A 85 17.52 20.44 -6.93
CA ILE A 85 16.15 19.97 -6.90
C ILE A 85 16.06 18.59 -7.57
N GLU A 86 16.56 18.46 -8.80
CA GLU A 86 16.49 17.23 -9.60
C GLU A 86 17.27 16.05 -8.97
N SER A 87 18.38 16.34 -8.27
CA SER A 87 19.22 15.30 -7.63
C SER A 87 18.80 14.95 -6.21
N THR A 88 17.81 15.66 -5.64
CA THR A 88 17.31 15.40 -4.28
C THR A 88 16.72 14.01 -4.18
N LYS A 89 17.24 13.17 -3.29
CA LYS A 89 16.79 11.80 -3.08
C LYS A 89 15.79 11.63 -1.95
N GLY A 90 15.84 12.50 -0.96
CA GLY A 90 14.98 12.45 0.21
C GLY A 90 14.31 13.77 0.50
N LEU A 91 12.98 13.78 0.67
CA LEU A 91 12.24 14.98 0.99
C LEU A 91 11.19 14.68 2.08
N THR A 92 11.29 15.40 3.20
CA THR A 92 10.35 15.26 4.32
C THR A 92 9.64 16.59 4.56
N LEU A 93 8.31 16.57 4.37
CA LEU A 93 7.43 17.74 4.44
C LEU A 93 6.37 17.59 5.54
N GLY A 94 6.60 16.75 6.54
CA GLY A 94 5.58 16.41 7.54
C GLY A 94 5.08 17.62 8.34
N SER A 95 3.77 17.69 8.55
CA SER A 95 3.08 18.63 9.44
C SER A 95 3.41 20.10 9.16
N LYS A 96 3.32 20.52 7.90
CA LYS A 96 3.62 21.89 7.42
C LYS A 96 2.38 22.64 6.92
N SER A 97 1.18 22.04 7.08
CA SER A 97 -0.08 22.61 6.56
C SER A 97 -0.07 22.86 5.06
N ILE A 98 0.68 22.06 4.30
CA ILE A 98 0.75 22.09 2.85
C ILE A 98 -0.57 21.61 2.26
N LYS A 99 -1.09 22.36 1.30
CA LYS A 99 -2.36 22.05 0.62
C LYS A 99 -2.14 21.55 -0.81
N ASN A 100 -1.01 21.89 -1.41
CA ASN A 100 -0.71 21.59 -2.80
C ASN A 100 0.79 21.28 -2.97
N LEU A 101 1.07 20.18 -3.66
CA LEU A 101 2.45 19.76 -3.98
C LEU A 101 2.78 19.94 -5.47
N SER A 102 2.15 20.93 -6.16
CA SER A 102 2.58 21.33 -7.50
C SER A 102 4.06 21.67 -7.47
N GLY A 103 4.83 21.11 -8.41
CA GLY A 103 6.30 21.22 -8.43
C GLY A 103 7.03 19.99 -7.88
N ILE A 104 6.33 19.04 -7.21
CA ILE A 104 6.96 17.78 -6.78
C ILE A 104 7.53 16.96 -7.96
N ASN A 105 6.96 17.13 -9.14
CA ASN A 105 7.41 16.49 -10.37
C ASN A 105 8.82 16.91 -10.81
N TYR A 106 9.35 18.01 -10.32
CA TYR A 106 10.74 18.43 -10.58
C TYR A 106 11.77 17.64 -9.77
N PHE A 107 11.34 16.96 -8.71
CA PHE A 107 12.20 16.10 -7.89
C PHE A 107 12.36 14.70 -8.51
N ILE A 108 12.92 14.64 -9.73
CA ILE A 108 13.02 13.40 -10.51
C ILE A 108 13.94 12.33 -9.88
N GLY A 109 14.87 12.75 -9.02
CA GLY A 109 15.77 11.87 -8.26
C GLY A 109 15.17 11.29 -6.98
N LEU A 110 13.91 11.64 -6.63
CA LEU A 110 13.32 11.34 -5.34
C LEU A 110 13.15 9.83 -5.11
N GLU A 111 13.79 9.33 -4.05
CA GLU A 111 13.73 7.93 -3.62
C GLU A 111 12.87 7.77 -2.35
N ASN A 112 12.96 8.71 -1.40
CA ASN A 112 12.25 8.68 -0.13
C ASN A 112 11.45 9.96 0.05
N PHE A 113 10.12 9.83 0.15
CA PHE A 113 9.23 10.98 0.24
C PHE A 113 8.26 10.87 1.41
N SER A 114 8.18 11.92 2.22
CA SER A 114 7.19 12.05 3.28
C SER A 114 6.48 13.40 3.21
N CYS A 115 5.17 13.36 2.98
CA CYS A 115 4.25 14.50 3.11
C CYS A 115 3.18 14.26 4.19
N ARG A 116 3.49 13.41 5.18
CA ARG A 116 2.59 13.04 6.27
C ARG A 116 2.05 14.27 7.01
N GLY A 117 0.78 14.20 7.44
CA GLY A 117 0.18 15.19 8.34
C GLY A 117 0.03 16.58 7.70
N ASN A 118 -0.41 16.63 6.46
CA ASN A 118 -0.70 17.85 5.72
C ASN A 118 -2.19 17.96 5.35
N ASN A 119 -2.54 18.89 4.48
CA ASN A 119 -3.92 19.13 4.04
C ASN A 119 -4.11 18.81 2.54
N LEU A 120 -3.39 17.79 2.04
CA LEU A 120 -3.42 17.43 0.63
C LEU A 120 -4.73 16.74 0.27
N THR A 121 -5.40 17.21 -0.77
CA THR A 121 -6.59 16.57 -1.35
C THR A 121 -6.27 15.74 -2.59
N SER A 122 -5.10 15.97 -3.20
CA SER A 122 -4.59 15.22 -4.35
C SER A 122 -3.06 15.13 -4.27
N LEU A 123 -2.50 14.10 -4.92
CA LEU A 123 -1.06 13.88 -4.97
C LEU A 123 -0.71 13.18 -6.29
N ASP A 124 0.01 13.87 -7.16
CA ASP A 124 0.52 13.32 -8.42
C ASP A 124 2.03 13.07 -8.30
N LEU A 125 2.41 11.80 -8.33
CA LEU A 125 3.80 11.33 -8.26
C LEU A 125 4.25 10.62 -9.54
N SER A 126 3.52 10.80 -10.63
CA SER A 126 3.77 10.10 -11.91
C SER A 126 5.17 10.32 -12.48
N SER A 127 5.80 11.46 -12.15
CA SER A 127 7.18 11.79 -12.57
C SER A 127 8.25 11.28 -11.60
N ASN A 128 7.88 10.91 -10.37
CA ASN A 128 8.81 10.48 -9.32
C ASN A 128 9.01 8.96 -9.37
N ILE A 129 9.44 8.46 -10.52
CA ILE A 129 9.51 7.02 -10.84
C ILE A 129 10.55 6.23 -10.01
N ASN A 130 11.47 6.95 -9.35
CA ASN A 130 12.53 6.36 -8.52
C ASN A 130 12.11 6.14 -7.06
N LEU A 131 10.85 6.48 -6.69
CA LEU A 131 10.37 6.35 -5.32
C LEU A 131 10.44 4.91 -4.82
N LYS A 132 11.06 4.75 -3.64
CA LYS A 132 11.19 3.51 -2.88
C LYS A 132 10.31 3.52 -1.62
N GLU A 133 10.22 4.68 -0.97
CA GLU A 133 9.41 4.86 0.23
C GLU A 133 8.50 6.08 0.09
N LEU A 134 7.22 5.89 0.37
CA LEU A 134 6.22 6.96 0.37
C LEU A 134 5.41 6.96 1.67
N TYR A 135 5.45 8.09 2.37
CA TYR A 135 4.65 8.35 3.56
C TYR A 135 3.74 9.57 3.29
N CYS A 136 2.49 9.30 2.90
CA CYS A 136 1.47 10.33 2.63
C CYS A 136 0.24 10.20 3.55
N ASN A 137 0.40 9.47 4.65
CA ASN A 137 -0.65 9.30 5.66
C ASN A 137 -1.03 10.62 6.37
N GLU A 138 -2.24 10.62 6.97
CA GLU A 138 -2.76 11.81 7.66
C GLU A 138 -2.89 13.02 6.72
N ASN A 139 -3.62 12.83 5.61
CA ASN A 139 -4.00 13.85 4.64
C ASN A 139 -5.50 13.75 4.32
N GLN A 140 -5.96 14.33 3.22
CA GLN A 140 -7.35 14.32 2.77
C GLN A 140 -7.47 13.74 1.35
N LEU A 141 -6.56 12.85 0.96
CA LEU A 141 -6.52 12.25 -0.37
C LEU A 141 -7.76 11.38 -0.58
N THR A 142 -8.41 11.52 -1.75
CA THR A 142 -9.58 10.70 -2.13
C THR A 142 -9.22 9.57 -3.10
N SER A 143 -8.12 9.74 -3.84
CA SER A 143 -7.54 8.73 -4.72
C SER A 143 -6.02 8.83 -4.72
N LEU A 144 -5.34 7.72 -5.03
CA LEU A 144 -3.89 7.67 -5.17
C LEU A 144 -3.50 6.67 -6.25
N ASP A 145 -2.92 7.15 -7.34
CA ASP A 145 -2.41 6.33 -8.45
C ASP A 145 -0.88 6.25 -8.37
N LEU A 146 -0.37 5.04 -8.13
CA LEU A 146 1.06 4.73 -8.04
C LEU A 146 1.51 3.76 -9.14
N SER A 147 0.78 3.69 -10.26
CA SER A 147 1.08 2.80 -11.39
C SER A 147 2.47 3.04 -12.00
N ASN A 148 2.99 4.27 -11.88
CA ASN A 148 4.33 4.63 -12.36
C ASN A 148 5.45 4.41 -11.33
N ASN A 149 5.12 4.25 -10.04
CA ASN A 149 6.10 4.17 -8.95
C ASN A 149 6.51 2.72 -8.65
N ARG A 150 7.05 2.04 -9.65
CA ARG A 150 7.32 0.58 -9.62
C ARG A 150 8.50 0.17 -8.74
N GLU A 151 9.24 1.13 -8.21
CA GLU A 151 10.37 0.89 -7.30
C GLU A 151 9.96 0.93 -5.81
N LEU A 152 8.67 1.26 -5.51
CA LEU A 152 8.19 1.33 -4.13
C LEU A 152 8.34 -0.02 -3.42
N THR A 153 8.93 0.04 -2.24
CA THR A 153 9.01 -1.06 -1.27
C THR A 153 8.13 -0.80 -0.06
N THR A 154 7.91 0.47 0.28
CA THR A 154 7.12 0.87 1.44
C THR A 154 6.11 1.96 1.06
N LEU A 155 4.83 1.72 1.37
CA LEU A 155 3.74 2.68 1.17
C LEU A 155 2.92 2.85 2.44
N HIS A 156 2.94 4.05 3.02
CA HIS A 156 2.05 4.46 4.10
C HIS A 156 1.11 5.58 3.60
N CYS A 157 -0.14 5.22 3.33
CA CYS A 157 -1.21 6.12 2.89
C CYS A 157 -2.45 6.06 3.80
N GLY A 158 -2.29 5.52 5.00
CA GLY A 158 -3.38 5.45 5.99
C GLY A 158 -3.86 6.83 6.47
N GLU A 159 -5.05 6.85 7.10
CA GLU A 159 -5.65 8.09 7.62
C GLU A 159 -5.79 9.15 6.53
N ASN A 160 -6.50 8.76 5.47
CA ASN A 160 -6.94 9.59 4.35
C ASN A 160 -8.43 9.33 4.07
N ASN A 161 -8.94 9.80 2.93
CA ASN A 161 -10.30 9.57 2.47
C ASN A 161 -10.32 8.71 1.19
N LEU A 162 -9.33 7.81 1.01
CA LEU A 162 -9.16 7.07 -0.24
C LEU A 162 -10.35 6.16 -0.50
N THR A 163 -10.96 6.32 -1.66
CA THR A 163 -11.94 5.39 -2.24
C THR A 163 -11.32 4.53 -3.34
N ASP A 164 -10.18 4.97 -3.88
CA ASP A 164 -9.43 4.30 -4.93
C ASP A 164 -7.91 4.35 -4.64
N LEU A 165 -7.25 3.20 -4.81
CA LEU A 165 -5.81 3.03 -4.63
C LEU A 165 -5.27 2.09 -5.70
N VAL A 166 -4.46 2.62 -6.63
CA VAL A 166 -3.87 1.86 -7.73
C VAL A 166 -2.41 1.50 -7.42
N ILE A 167 -2.12 0.20 -7.39
CA ILE A 167 -0.79 -0.36 -7.10
C ILE A 167 -0.39 -1.35 -8.21
N GLU A 168 0.57 -1.00 -9.04
CA GLU A 168 1.13 -1.85 -10.12
C GLU A 168 2.57 -2.26 -9.80
N ASN A 169 2.84 -2.70 -8.56
CA ASN A 169 4.20 -2.81 -8.03
C ASN A 169 4.48 -4.17 -7.37
N SER A 170 5.38 -4.95 -7.99
CA SER A 170 5.80 -6.25 -7.46
C SER A 170 6.87 -6.17 -6.37
N LYS A 171 7.51 -5.00 -6.16
CA LYS A 171 8.57 -4.82 -5.15
C LYS A 171 8.00 -4.41 -3.79
N LEU A 172 6.70 -4.05 -3.72
CA LEU A 172 6.09 -3.59 -2.48
C LEU A 172 6.15 -4.68 -1.42
N ASP A 173 6.79 -4.36 -0.30
CA ASP A 173 6.96 -5.23 0.87
C ASP A 173 6.01 -4.85 2.01
N GLU A 174 5.80 -3.55 2.22
CA GLU A 174 4.91 -3.04 3.25
C GLU A 174 3.85 -2.09 2.68
N LEU A 175 2.58 -2.39 2.94
CA LEU A 175 1.43 -1.54 2.63
C LEU A 175 0.64 -1.22 3.89
N ASN A 176 0.55 0.06 4.22
CA ASN A 176 -0.34 0.58 5.26
C ASN A 176 -1.34 1.57 4.66
N CYS A 177 -2.55 1.07 4.39
CA CYS A 177 -3.68 1.85 3.88
C CYS A 177 -4.86 1.89 4.88
N ARG A 178 -4.58 1.70 6.17
CA ARG A 178 -5.59 1.73 7.24
C ARG A 178 -6.38 3.03 7.28
N LYS A 179 -7.60 2.99 7.83
CA LYS A 179 -8.43 4.18 8.03
C LYS A 179 -8.59 5.00 6.75
N ASN A 180 -9.26 4.39 5.80
CA ASN A 180 -9.68 4.97 4.55
C ASN A 180 -11.13 4.53 4.22
N ASN A 181 -11.61 4.80 3.02
CA ASN A 181 -12.96 4.44 2.57
C ASN A 181 -12.92 3.41 1.42
N LEU A 182 -11.89 2.54 1.41
CA LEU A 182 -11.68 1.56 0.34
C LEU A 182 -12.75 0.47 0.41
N LYS A 183 -13.49 0.27 -0.69
CA LYS A 183 -14.45 -0.84 -0.85
C LYS A 183 -13.84 -2.07 -1.51
N SER A 184 -12.75 -1.88 -2.22
CA SER A 184 -11.94 -2.92 -2.83
C SER A 184 -10.46 -2.53 -2.76
N LEU A 185 -9.58 -3.53 -2.79
CA LEU A 185 -8.13 -3.33 -2.79
C LEU A 185 -7.50 -4.42 -3.67
N ASP A 186 -6.95 -4.02 -4.82
CA ASP A 186 -6.19 -4.92 -5.68
C ASP A 186 -4.70 -4.86 -5.35
N ILE A 187 -4.21 -5.94 -4.75
CA ILE A 187 -2.81 -6.15 -4.39
C ILE A 187 -2.20 -7.35 -5.12
N THR A 188 -2.87 -7.84 -6.16
CA THR A 188 -2.42 -9.03 -6.91
C THR A 188 -1.07 -8.84 -7.60
N LYS A 189 -0.66 -7.59 -7.85
CA LYS A 189 0.66 -7.22 -8.38
C LYS A 189 1.74 -7.10 -7.29
N ALA A 190 1.36 -6.89 -6.03
CA ALA A 190 2.28 -6.74 -4.90
C ALA A 190 2.75 -8.10 -4.36
N THR A 191 3.43 -8.88 -5.20
CA THR A 191 3.77 -10.29 -4.92
C THR A 191 4.85 -10.48 -3.86
N ASN A 192 5.57 -9.42 -3.48
CA ASN A 192 6.56 -9.45 -2.42
C ASN A 192 6.02 -9.00 -1.05
N LEU A 193 4.72 -8.66 -0.96
CA LEU A 193 4.12 -8.09 0.23
C LEU A 193 4.27 -9.03 1.43
N THR A 194 4.92 -8.54 2.50
CA THR A 194 5.07 -9.24 3.79
C THR A 194 4.17 -8.64 4.86
N THR A 195 3.83 -7.36 4.76
CA THR A 195 3.00 -6.65 5.72
C THR A 195 1.87 -5.90 5.04
N LEU A 196 0.63 -6.23 5.42
CA LEU A 196 -0.58 -5.54 4.97
C LEU A 196 -1.40 -5.05 6.15
N LEU A 197 -1.52 -3.72 6.27
CA LEU A 197 -2.38 -3.05 7.24
C LEU A 197 -3.50 -2.31 6.49
N CYS A 198 -4.66 -2.94 6.35
CA CYS A 198 -5.84 -2.41 5.65
C CYS A 198 -7.07 -2.31 6.57
N PHE A 199 -6.85 -2.27 7.88
CA PHE A 199 -7.91 -2.17 8.86
C PHE A 199 -8.63 -0.81 8.83
N GLU A 200 -9.87 -0.77 9.36
CA GLU A 200 -10.74 0.41 9.31
C GLU A 200 -10.90 0.93 7.86
N ASN A 201 -11.54 0.09 7.03
CA ASN A 201 -11.96 0.37 5.66
C ASN A 201 -13.37 -0.20 5.42
N GLU A 202 -13.84 -0.20 4.17
CA GLU A 202 -15.14 -0.73 3.78
C GLU A 202 -15.02 -1.99 2.89
N LEU A 203 -13.91 -2.74 3.01
CA LEU A 203 -13.61 -3.89 2.16
C LEU A 203 -14.65 -5.00 2.34
N THR A 204 -15.22 -5.49 1.23
CA THR A 204 -16.15 -6.61 1.21
C THR A 204 -15.49 -7.92 0.81
N SER A 205 -14.32 -7.86 0.21
CA SER A 205 -13.49 -9.00 -0.17
C SER A 205 -12.02 -8.61 -0.20
N LEU A 206 -11.11 -9.60 -0.08
CA LEU A 206 -9.67 -9.38 -0.14
C LEU A 206 -9.01 -10.60 -0.80
N ASN A 207 -8.43 -10.41 -1.99
CA ASN A 207 -7.74 -11.49 -2.71
C ASN A 207 -6.25 -11.51 -2.35
N LEU A 208 -5.84 -12.51 -1.58
CA LEU A 208 -4.47 -12.70 -1.09
C LEU A 208 -3.68 -13.79 -1.85
N SER A 209 -4.27 -14.40 -2.88
CA SER A 209 -3.71 -15.57 -3.58
C SER A 209 -2.32 -15.35 -4.20
N LYS A 210 -1.94 -14.09 -4.46
CA LYS A 210 -0.63 -13.72 -5.01
C LYS A 210 0.36 -13.22 -3.96
N ASN A 211 -0.08 -13.01 -2.71
CA ASN A 211 0.74 -12.44 -1.64
C ASN A 211 1.26 -13.53 -0.70
N GLN A 212 1.94 -14.55 -1.28
CA GLN A 212 2.34 -15.77 -0.55
C GLN A 212 3.39 -15.54 0.54
N LYS A 213 4.09 -14.40 0.51
CA LYS A 213 5.09 -14.00 1.50
C LYS A 213 4.51 -13.26 2.71
N LEU A 214 3.17 -13.12 2.76
CA LEU A 214 2.51 -12.33 3.80
C LEU A 214 2.72 -12.95 5.18
N LYS A 215 3.25 -12.14 6.11
CA LYS A 215 3.54 -12.49 7.51
C LYS A 215 2.61 -11.76 8.48
N ILE A 216 2.25 -10.53 8.16
CA ILE A 216 1.38 -9.70 8.99
C ILE A 216 0.19 -9.23 8.16
N LEU A 217 -1.02 -9.60 8.61
CA LEU A 217 -2.28 -9.15 8.03
C LEU A 217 -3.15 -8.54 9.13
N LYS A 218 -3.44 -7.25 9.00
CA LYS A 218 -4.44 -6.54 9.80
C LYS A 218 -5.54 -6.05 8.88
N CYS A 219 -6.66 -6.74 8.86
CA CYS A 219 -7.84 -6.42 8.05
C CYS A 219 -9.11 -6.26 8.92
N ASP A 220 -8.90 -5.98 10.20
CA ASP A 220 -9.98 -5.75 11.15
C ASP A 220 -10.79 -4.48 10.81
N TYR A 221 -12.01 -4.39 11.38
CA TYR A 221 -12.94 -3.29 11.07
C TYR A 221 -13.14 -3.09 9.54
N ASN A 222 -13.65 -4.15 8.89
CA ASN A 222 -14.06 -4.16 7.50
C ASN A 222 -15.42 -4.88 7.34
N ASN A 223 -15.84 -5.16 6.11
CA ASN A 223 -17.09 -5.84 5.80
C ASN A 223 -16.87 -7.22 5.15
N LEU A 224 -15.75 -7.89 5.48
CA LEU A 224 -15.38 -9.17 4.87
C LEU A 224 -16.35 -10.28 5.30
N ASN A 225 -16.96 -10.96 4.31
CA ASN A 225 -17.79 -12.13 4.54
C ASN A 225 -16.99 -13.44 4.47
N ASP A 226 -15.88 -13.42 3.75
CA ASP A 226 -14.95 -14.53 3.57
C ASP A 226 -13.50 -14.02 3.58
N LEU A 227 -12.56 -14.88 3.98
CA LEU A 227 -11.15 -14.59 3.98
C LEU A 227 -10.35 -15.87 3.65
N ASP A 228 -9.95 -16.00 2.39
CA ASP A 228 -9.10 -17.11 1.95
C ASP A 228 -7.62 -16.77 2.14
N ILE A 229 -7.01 -17.44 3.13
CA ILE A 229 -5.58 -17.33 3.47
C ILE A 229 -4.85 -18.67 3.24
N SER A 230 -5.43 -19.58 2.49
CA SER A 230 -4.91 -20.94 2.27
C SER A 230 -3.53 -20.98 1.61
N THR A 231 -3.17 -19.92 0.87
CA THR A 231 -1.86 -19.78 0.18
C THR A 231 -0.82 -18.97 0.98
N ASN A 232 -1.23 -18.34 2.10
CA ASN A 232 -0.37 -17.48 2.90
C ASN A 232 0.30 -18.27 4.03
N LEU A 233 1.17 -19.20 3.66
CA LEU A 233 1.75 -20.20 4.58
C LEU A 233 2.70 -19.59 5.62
N GLU A 234 3.27 -18.39 5.34
CA GLU A 234 4.18 -17.68 6.24
C GLU A 234 3.47 -16.75 7.24
N LEU A 235 2.10 -16.75 7.26
CA LEU A 235 1.34 -15.82 8.08
C LEU A 235 1.55 -16.10 9.58
N GLN A 236 2.00 -15.07 10.30
CA GLN A 236 2.37 -15.12 11.73
C GLN A 236 1.43 -14.30 12.61
N ASP A 237 0.99 -13.14 12.16
CA ASP A 237 0.11 -12.25 12.90
C ASP A 237 -1.13 -11.90 12.07
N LEU A 238 -2.27 -12.46 12.46
CA LEU A 238 -3.56 -12.21 11.81
C LEU A 238 -4.49 -11.49 12.78
N ASN A 239 -4.96 -10.30 12.36
CA ASN A 239 -6.14 -9.66 12.94
C ASN A 239 -7.21 -9.50 11.88
N CYS A 240 -8.27 -10.27 12.00
CA CYS A 240 -9.47 -10.19 11.14
C CYS A 240 -10.74 -9.91 11.98
N SER A 241 -10.59 -9.35 13.17
CA SER A 241 -11.72 -9.04 14.04
C SER A 241 -12.64 -7.95 13.43
N PHE A 242 -13.85 -7.82 13.98
CA PHE A 242 -14.83 -6.83 13.50
C PHE A 242 -15.07 -6.93 11.97
N ASN A 243 -15.43 -8.13 11.52
CA ASN A 243 -15.85 -8.44 10.17
C ASN A 243 -17.16 -9.25 10.20
N GLN A 244 -17.49 -9.92 9.10
CA GLN A 244 -18.72 -10.70 8.98
C GLN A 244 -18.43 -12.18 8.65
N LEU A 245 -17.22 -12.68 9.01
CA LEU A 245 -16.77 -14.02 8.68
C LEU A 245 -17.64 -15.07 9.40
N GLU A 246 -18.21 -15.97 8.63
CA GLU A 246 -18.97 -17.12 9.14
C GLU A 246 -18.06 -18.34 9.37
N ASN A 247 -16.98 -18.43 8.60
CA ASN A 247 -15.97 -19.47 8.67
C ASN A 247 -14.57 -18.87 8.41
N ILE A 248 -13.56 -19.55 8.90
CA ILE A 248 -12.16 -19.29 8.56
C ILE A 248 -11.40 -20.61 8.55
N ASN A 249 -10.73 -20.91 7.45
CA ASN A 249 -9.87 -22.10 7.35
C ASN A 249 -8.41 -21.70 7.64
N LEU A 250 -7.87 -22.26 8.72
CA LEU A 250 -6.51 -21.98 9.20
C LEU A 250 -5.58 -23.20 9.04
N ASP A 251 -6.04 -24.30 8.43
CA ASP A 251 -5.31 -25.57 8.39
C ASP A 251 -3.89 -25.47 7.85
N ASN A 252 -3.65 -24.53 6.93
CA ASN A 252 -2.35 -24.31 6.30
C ASN A 252 -1.47 -23.26 7.01
N ASN A 253 -2.03 -22.48 7.94
CA ASN A 253 -1.34 -21.32 8.55
C ASN A 253 -0.62 -21.71 9.85
N LYS A 254 0.25 -22.73 9.80
CA LYS A 254 0.93 -23.29 10.98
C LYS A 254 2.01 -22.38 11.58
N GLU A 255 2.36 -21.31 10.88
CA GLU A 255 3.29 -20.28 11.36
C GLU A 255 2.61 -19.24 12.26
N LEU A 256 1.28 -19.30 12.45
CA LEU A 256 0.56 -18.33 13.27
C LEU A 256 1.09 -18.31 14.72
N VAL A 257 1.48 -17.12 15.15
CA VAL A 257 1.90 -16.79 16.51
C VAL A 257 0.78 -16.03 17.24
N LYS A 258 0.04 -15.20 16.53
CA LYS A 258 -1.05 -14.40 17.06
C LYS A 258 -2.26 -14.42 16.13
N LEU A 259 -3.42 -14.73 16.72
CA LEU A 259 -4.71 -14.67 16.04
C LEU A 259 -5.69 -13.80 16.85
N ILE A 260 -6.25 -12.79 16.20
CA ILE A 260 -7.35 -11.98 16.69
C ILE A 260 -8.50 -12.09 15.69
N CYS A 261 -9.60 -12.73 16.09
CA CYS A 261 -10.74 -12.97 15.19
C CYS A 261 -12.09 -12.69 15.86
N HIS A 262 -12.10 -11.99 17.00
CA HIS A 262 -13.33 -11.67 17.73
C HIS A 262 -14.29 -10.77 16.91
N ASN A 263 -15.56 -10.69 17.35
CA ASN A 263 -16.61 -9.91 16.66
C ASN A 263 -16.74 -10.24 15.18
N ASN A 264 -16.97 -11.51 14.88
CA ASN A 264 -17.35 -12.09 13.61
C ASN A 264 -18.64 -12.95 13.81
N LYS A 265 -18.94 -13.85 12.87
CA LYS A 265 -20.07 -14.78 12.96
C LYS A 265 -19.60 -16.25 13.04
N LEU A 266 -18.35 -16.48 13.46
CA LEU A 266 -17.76 -17.82 13.52
C LEU A 266 -18.52 -18.70 14.51
N GLN A 267 -18.95 -19.89 14.08
CA GLN A 267 -19.57 -20.89 14.93
C GLN A 267 -18.56 -21.91 15.45
N ASN A 268 -17.52 -22.16 14.68
CA ASN A 268 -16.48 -23.14 14.96
C ASN A 268 -15.10 -22.54 14.68
N LEU A 269 -14.15 -22.82 15.55
CA LEU A 269 -12.75 -22.44 15.35
C LEU A 269 -11.85 -23.63 15.66
N ASN A 270 -11.16 -24.13 14.63
CA ASN A 270 -10.24 -25.25 14.77
C ASN A 270 -8.79 -24.79 14.59
N LEU A 271 -8.02 -24.88 15.66
CA LEU A 271 -6.60 -24.52 15.71
C LEU A 271 -5.73 -25.72 16.11
N LYS A 272 -6.24 -26.94 15.93
CA LYS A 272 -5.48 -28.16 16.24
C LYS A 272 -4.11 -28.12 15.57
N ASN A 273 -3.05 -28.42 16.35
CA ASN A 273 -1.66 -28.46 15.92
C ASN A 273 -1.09 -27.11 15.44
N HIS A 274 -1.60 -25.98 15.96
CA HIS A 274 -0.94 -24.69 15.80
C HIS A 274 0.08 -24.48 16.90
N GLU A 275 1.17 -25.22 16.82
CA GLU A 275 2.17 -25.29 17.89
C GLU A 275 2.85 -23.96 18.17
N LYS A 276 2.95 -23.06 17.15
CA LYS A 276 3.55 -21.72 17.29
C LYS A 276 2.63 -20.67 17.88
N LEU A 277 1.32 -20.98 18.03
CA LEU A 277 0.34 -20.01 18.50
C LEU A 277 0.58 -19.67 19.98
N VAL A 278 0.79 -18.38 20.26
CA VAL A 278 1.04 -17.83 21.61
C VAL A 278 -0.18 -17.06 22.12
N LYS A 279 -0.87 -16.33 21.22
CA LYS A 279 -2.02 -15.49 21.60
C LYS A 279 -3.23 -15.78 20.73
N LEU A 280 -4.37 -16.02 21.38
CA LEU A 280 -5.66 -16.23 20.74
C LEU A 280 -6.74 -15.36 21.38
N TYR A 281 -7.33 -14.45 20.61
CA TYR A 281 -8.46 -13.61 21.01
C TYR A 281 -9.65 -13.88 20.09
N CYS A 282 -10.64 -14.64 20.58
CA CYS A 282 -11.75 -15.17 19.77
C CYS A 282 -13.12 -15.01 20.40
N ASN A 283 -13.35 -13.93 21.15
CA ASN A 283 -14.64 -13.64 21.78
C ASN A 283 -15.74 -13.50 20.72
N GLN A 284 -16.71 -14.43 20.71
CA GLN A 284 -17.73 -14.53 19.67
C GLN A 284 -19.05 -15.03 20.24
N GLU A 285 -20.13 -14.30 20.10
CA GLU A 285 -21.45 -14.72 20.63
C GLU A 285 -21.96 -16.04 20.06
N GLN A 286 -21.52 -16.41 18.85
CA GLN A 286 -21.97 -17.63 18.14
C GLN A 286 -21.00 -18.80 18.24
N LEU A 287 -19.78 -18.62 18.76
CA LEU A 287 -18.77 -19.67 18.81
C LEU A 287 -19.21 -20.80 19.75
N SER A 288 -19.52 -21.93 19.18
CA SER A 288 -19.99 -23.12 19.89
C SER A 288 -18.92 -24.19 20.10
N THR A 289 -17.86 -24.17 19.28
CA THR A 289 -16.73 -25.08 19.38
C THR A 289 -15.39 -24.33 19.18
N LEU A 290 -14.47 -24.60 20.08
CA LEU A 290 -13.08 -24.13 19.99
C LEU A 290 -12.16 -25.32 20.23
N ASN A 291 -11.28 -25.61 19.25
CA ASN A 291 -10.29 -26.66 19.38
C ASN A 291 -8.89 -26.05 19.38
N VAL A 292 -8.21 -26.15 20.52
CA VAL A 292 -6.83 -25.69 20.76
C VAL A 292 -5.91 -26.87 21.10
N GLU A 293 -6.29 -28.08 20.72
CA GLU A 293 -5.47 -29.28 20.93
C GLU A 293 -4.10 -29.11 20.27
N ASN A 294 -3.05 -29.41 21.03
CA ASN A 294 -1.65 -29.28 20.64
C ASN A 294 -1.20 -27.82 20.28
N CYS A 295 -1.90 -26.79 20.72
CA CYS A 295 -1.37 -25.44 20.76
C CYS A 295 -0.43 -25.30 21.97
N ILE A 296 0.69 -26.01 21.94
CA ILE A 296 1.57 -26.20 23.09
C ILE A 296 2.22 -24.92 23.62
N ASN A 297 2.38 -23.90 22.76
CA ASN A 297 2.95 -22.61 23.13
C ASN A 297 1.89 -21.54 23.46
N LEU A 298 0.59 -21.90 23.53
CA LEU A 298 -0.47 -20.96 23.85
C LEU A 298 -0.32 -20.44 25.27
N GLU A 299 -0.12 -19.13 25.41
CA GLU A 299 0.06 -18.43 26.68
C GLU A 299 -1.14 -17.58 27.09
N ASP A 300 -1.85 -17.03 26.10
CA ASP A 300 -2.91 -16.05 26.30
C ASP A 300 -4.14 -16.44 25.47
N LEU A 301 -5.23 -16.78 26.13
CA LEU A 301 -6.49 -17.19 25.52
C LEU A 301 -7.65 -16.36 26.04
N THR A 302 -8.34 -15.63 25.17
CA THR A 302 -9.63 -15.03 25.47
C THR A 302 -10.71 -15.56 24.55
N CYS A 303 -11.73 -16.19 25.13
CA CYS A 303 -12.90 -16.76 24.44
C CYS A 303 -14.19 -16.45 25.22
N SER A 304 -14.26 -15.28 25.82
CA SER A 304 -15.43 -14.82 26.59
C SER A 304 -16.62 -14.50 25.70
N ARG A 305 -17.81 -14.42 26.28
CA ARG A 305 -19.07 -14.10 25.60
C ARG A 305 -19.32 -14.99 24.39
N SER A 306 -18.98 -16.26 24.51
CA SER A 306 -19.15 -17.28 23.48
C SER A 306 -20.26 -18.26 23.88
N ASN A 307 -20.54 -19.21 22.99
CA ASN A 307 -21.56 -20.21 23.19
C ASN A 307 -20.95 -21.59 23.54
N LEU A 308 -19.71 -21.55 24.06
CA LEU A 308 -18.95 -22.77 24.36
C LEU A 308 -19.58 -23.51 25.54
N LYS A 309 -19.88 -24.81 25.32
CA LYS A 309 -20.33 -25.73 26.37
C LYS A 309 -19.15 -26.41 27.07
N ASN A 310 -18.07 -26.62 26.34
CA ASN A 310 -16.84 -27.26 26.81
C ASN A 310 -15.63 -26.59 26.17
N LEU A 311 -14.54 -26.56 26.92
CA LEU A 311 -13.25 -26.10 26.43
C LEU A 311 -12.17 -27.03 26.98
N ASP A 312 -11.51 -27.79 26.11
CA ASP A 312 -10.38 -28.66 26.48
C ASP A 312 -9.06 -27.88 26.29
N ILE A 313 -8.39 -27.59 27.38
CA ILE A 313 -7.08 -26.94 27.43
C ILE A 313 -6.01 -27.89 28.00
N SER A 314 -6.28 -29.18 28.04
CA SER A 314 -5.38 -30.17 28.66
C SER A 314 -4.00 -30.23 28.03
N SER A 315 -3.89 -29.89 26.72
CA SER A 315 -2.61 -29.83 26.01
C SER A 315 -1.87 -28.48 26.11
N ASN A 316 -2.52 -27.43 26.63
CA ASN A 316 -1.97 -26.06 26.64
C ASN A 316 -1.24 -25.75 27.96
N LYS A 317 -0.13 -26.46 28.20
CA LYS A 317 0.60 -26.41 29.48
C LYS A 317 1.28 -25.07 29.76
N ASN A 318 1.49 -24.26 28.73
CA ASN A 318 2.12 -22.93 28.83
C ASN A 318 1.10 -21.79 29.07
N LEU A 319 -0.20 -22.12 29.19
CA LEU A 319 -1.23 -21.12 29.36
C LEU A 319 -1.05 -20.33 30.65
N LYS A 320 -0.90 -19.01 30.56
CA LYS A 320 -0.68 -18.06 31.66
C LYS A 320 -1.91 -17.22 31.94
N TYR A 321 -2.68 -16.90 30.90
CA TYR A 321 -3.90 -16.11 30.99
C TYR A 321 -5.05 -16.80 30.25
N LEU A 322 -6.16 -16.97 30.95
CA LEU A 322 -7.42 -17.51 30.42
C LEU A 322 -8.57 -16.61 30.79
N GLU A 323 -9.26 -16.06 29.80
CA GLU A 323 -10.53 -15.37 29.99
C GLU A 323 -11.60 -16.10 29.17
N CYS A 324 -12.53 -16.75 29.87
CA CYS A 324 -13.61 -17.53 29.29
C CYS A 324 -14.97 -17.28 29.96
N VAL A 325 -15.20 -16.05 30.45
CA VAL A 325 -16.43 -15.66 31.14
C VAL A 325 -17.60 -15.53 30.17
N ALA A 326 -18.84 -15.67 30.73
CA ALA A 326 -20.08 -15.57 29.97
C ALA A 326 -20.18 -16.58 28.78
N ASN A 327 -19.74 -17.80 29.00
CA ASN A 327 -20.03 -18.98 28.16
C ASN A 327 -21.26 -19.74 28.72
N LYS A 328 -21.73 -20.78 28.00
CA LYS A 328 -22.87 -21.63 28.38
C LYS A 328 -22.49 -22.75 29.35
#